data_7fc36d64d8f7829b80f32c3e1e6b6410
#
_entry.id   7fc36d64d8f7829b80f32c3e1e6b6410
#
_cell.length_a   1.000
_cell.length_b   1.000
_cell.length_c   1.000
_cell.angle_alpha   90.00
_cell.angle_beta   90.00
_cell.angle_gamma   90.00
#
_symmetry.space_group_name_H-M   'P 1'
#
loop_
_entity.id
_entity.type
_entity.pdbx_description
1 polymer ?
#
loop_
_entity_poly.entity_id
_entity_poly.type
_entity_poly.pdbx_seq_one_letter_code
_entity_poly.pdbx_strand_id
1 'polypeptide(L)'
;MMSDRFQILSKPNWQAIGDHPAISKLSIDQVRALDGFFDHIARFGLTEPNVSDFLAFGSLGHGAKGLGNLRAGLAIFDGGDPSLAFVDEAQSQTAAKEQHKGTSSKGRVHYARSVSVAPADLPAEWQAVLAAMKVRREAGDTRAPSPYIQDRMTQKLGQYILVMRREGLPNEMNQDGLTTFYADLSTRLSRHSGEPLCPATLRATWEELHRFARYRGTYSDDLVTGLKQTLKTLREEEANSAQLKFGKLHGIESPPDVIRDALDMLDTAERAATPGKRHILRNRAAAFALPAILPLRREWDRIVFGKTLFWEDDRYRFRGYKPRKTALLDGRREFPGSIHPMMCRFVDAMLLQDNDPRYLQALRDHAEVSQRPLFAHPNGRPVAKNYVTNVWHEVAGTGAQIARTLMHDYFGARGEEGTRRAMVMCNQHSRETADSYISTSVGEQELEMVSEDLLDEFASSEAQR
;
A
#
# COMPACT_ATOMS: atom_id res chain seq x y z
N MET A 1 37.79 -21.38 -13.39
CA MET A 1 37.19 -20.28 -12.63
C MET A 1 37.94 -20.15 -11.30
N MET A 2 38.53 -18.97 -11.02
CA MET A 2 39.15 -18.73 -9.72
C MET A 2 38.04 -18.80 -8.66
N SER A 3 38.34 -19.34 -7.45
CA SER A 3 37.35 -19.44 -6.39
C SER A 3 36.97 -18.02 -5.92
N ASP A 4 35.70 -17.81 -5.56
CA ASP A 4 35.15 -16.55 -5.00
C ASP A 4 36.03 -15.97 -3.88
N ARG A 5 36.57 -16.85 -3.04
CA ARG A 5 37.49 -16.50 -1.95
C ARG A 5 38.79 -15.85 -2.48
N PHE A 6 39.36 -16.38 -3.55
CA PHE A 6 40.59 -15.81 -4.12
C PHE A 6 40.36 -14.43 -4.70
N GLN A 7 39.22 -14.21 -5.36
CA GLN A 7 38.87 -12.91 -5.92
C GLN A 7 38.73 -11.84 -4.82
N ILE A 8 38.10 -12.19 -3.68
CA ILE A 8 37.95 -11.27 -2.56
C ILE A 8 39.32 -10.96 -1.93
N LEU A 9 40.10 -11.97 -1.61
CA LEU A 9 41.38 -11.80 -0.93
C LEU A 9 42.45 -11.10 -1.80
N SER A 10 42.24 -10.97 -3.12
CA SER A 10 43.09 -10.21 -4.02
C SER A 10 42.82 -8.70 -4.01
N LYS A 11 41.76 -8.21 -3.31
CA LYS A 11 41.48 -6.79 -3.19
C LYS A 11 42.55 -6.05 -2.35
N PRO A 12 42.81 -4.75 -2.61
CA PRO A 12 43.81 -3.98 -1.89
C PRO A 12 43.68 -4.00 -0.35
N ASN A 13 42.45 -3.91 0.16
CA ASN A 13 42.19 -3.96 1.59
C ASN A 13 42.62 -5.29 2.24
N TRP A 14 42.47 -6.40 1.52
CA TRP A 14 42.89 -7.70 1.96
C TRP A 14 44.40 -7.93 1.81
N GLN A 15 45.02 -7.35 0.78
CA GLN A 15 46.47 -7.43 0.58
C GLN A 15 47.22 -6.74 1.72
N ALA A 16 46.69 -5.67 2.27
CA ALA A 16 47.31 -4.96 3.41
C ALA A 16 47.43 -5.83 4.66
N ILE A 17 46.62 -6.89 4.80
CA ILE A 17 46.61 -7.82 5.93
C ILE A 17 46.88 -9.27 5.47
N GLY A 18 47.35 -9.45 4.23
CA GLY A 18 47.44 -10.77 3.56
C GLY A 18 48.26 -11.83 4.28
N ASP A 19 49.29 -11.40 5.03
CA ASP A 19 50.16 -12.29 5.82
C ASP A 19 49.62 -12.64 7.20
N HIS A 20 48.46 -12.11 7.59
CA HIS A 20 47.89 -12.37 8.92
C HIS A 20 47.38 -13.81 9.04
N PRO A 21 47.83 -14.57 10.06
CA PRO A 21 47.52 -16.00 10.19
C PRO A 21 46.01 -16.29 10.37
N ALA A 22 45.24 -15.31 10.81
CA ALA A 22 43.81 -15.42 10.97
C ALA A 22 43.07 -15.67 9.63
N ILE A 23 43.61 -15.15 8.51
CA ILE A 23 42.94 -15.24 7.18
C ILE A 23 42.72 -16.72 6.79
N SER A 24 43.68 -17.61 7.05
CA SER A 24 43.57 -19.03 6.75
C SER A 24 42.41 -19.72 7.50
N LYS A 25 41.99 -19.19 8.65
CA LYS A 25 40.95 -19.73 9.53
C LYS A 25 39.55 -19.24 9.18
N LEU A 26 39.41 -18.20 8.35
CA LEU A 26 38.13 -17.62 7.98
C LEU A 26 37.35 -18.55 7.03
N SER A 27 36.06 -18.74 7.28
CA SER A 27 35.15 -19.31 6.29
C SER A 27 34.84 -18.32 5.15
N ILE A 28 34.32 -18.80 4.03
CA ILE A 28 33.96 -17.92 2.89
C ILE A 28 32.87 -16.91 3.29
N ASP A 29 31.92 -17.28 4.14
CA ASP A 29 30.85 -16.38 4.59
C ASP A 29 31.41 -15.27 5.52
N GLN A 30 32.39 -15.59 6.33
CA GLN A 30 33.12 -14.61 7.16
C GLN A 30 33.96 -13.67 6.28
N VAL A 31 34.65 -14.20 5.26
CA VAL A 31 35.42 -13.39 4.30
C VAL A 31 34.47 -12.41 3.59
N ARG A 32 33.33 -12.85 3.11
CA ARG A 32 32.33 -11.97 2.46
C ARG A 32 31.77 -10.91 3.40
N ALA A 33 31.50 -11.26 4.66
CA ALA A 33 31.01 -10.31 5.66
C ALA A 33 32.04 -9.24 6.01
N LEU A 34 33.30 -9.65 6.19
CA LEU A 34 34.41 -8.71 6.43
C LEU A 34 34.67 -7.82 5.22
N ASP A 35 34.69 -8.37 4.01
CA ASP A 35 34.88 -7.63 2.77
C ASP A 35 33.79 -6.56 2.59
N GLY A 36 32.53 -6.94 2.76
CA GLY A 36 31.42 -6.00 2.71
C GLY A 36 31.51 -4.92 3.80
N PHE A 37 32.04 -5.26 4.99
CA PHE A 37 32.24 -4.29 6.05
C PHE A 37 33.45 -3.37 5.79
N PHE A 38 34.51 -3.84 5.19
CA PHE A 38 35.62 -2.98 4.72
C PHE A 38 35.15 -1.97 3.67
N ASP A 39 34.34 -2.43 2.71
CA ASP A 39 33.72 -1.52 1.73
C ASP A 39 32.79 -0.49 2.41
N HIS A 40 32.06 -0.91 3.45
CA HIS A 40 31.21 -0.03 4.26
C HIS A 40 32.04 1.01 5.03
N ILE A 41 33.11 0.61 5.72
CA ILE A 41 34.03 1.52 6.40
C ILE A 41 34.61 2.55 5.42
N ALA A 42 35.12 2.08 4.28
CA ALA A 42 35.72 2.95 3.27
C ALA A 42 34.70 3.95 2.69
N ARG A 43 33.50 3.48 2.39
CA ARG A 43 32.42 4.32 1.82
C ARG A 43 32.01 5.45 2.75
N PHE A 44 31.95 5.20 4.06
CA PHE A 44 31.44 6.16 5.05
C PHE A 44 32.55 6.83 5.88
N GLY A 45 33.82 6.53 5.61
CA GLY A 45 34.98 7.13 6.28
C GLY A 45 35.02 6.82 7.78
N LEU A 46 34.64 5.59 8.17
CA LEU A 46 34.56 5.21 9.57
C LEU A 46 35.94 4.87 10.10
N THR A 47 36.37 5.51 11.20
CA THR A 47 37.62 5.21 11.87
C THR A 47 37.39 4.35 13.13
N GLU A 48 36.28 4.60 13.83
CA GLU A 48 35.88 3.89 15.05
C GLU A 48 34.41 3.51 14.95
N PRO A 49 34.06 2.36 14.32
CA PRO A 49 32.68 1.94 14.14
C PRO A 49 31.99 1.70 15.49
N ASN A 50 30.74 2.18 15.59
CA ASN A 50 29.88 2.02 16.77
C ASN A 50 28.62 1.20 16.43
N VAL A 51 27.74 0.98 17.41
CA VAL A 51 26.50 0.19 17.23
C VAL A 51 25.66 0.65 16.04
N SER A 52 25.57 1.97 15.80
CA SER A 52 24.75 2.49 14.67
C SER A 52 25.36 2.17 13.32
N ASP A 53 26.69 2.06 13.22
CA ASP A 53 27.37 1.67 11.98
C ASP A 53 27.15 0.20 11.64
N PHE A 54 27.17 -0.68 12.65
CA PHE A 54 26.85 -2.08 12.47
C PHE A 54 25.35 -2.30 12.18
N LEU A 55 24.46 -1.52 12.78
CA LEU A 55 23.03 -1.54 12.45
C LEU A 55 22.78 -1.11 10.99
N ALA A 56 23.48 -0.07 10.53
CA ALA A 56 23.41 0.37 9.13
C ALA A 56 23.91 -0.73 8.18
N PHE A 57 25.06 -1.34 8.48
CA PHE A 57 25.57 -2.47 7.72
C PHE A 57 24.58 -3.63 7.65
N GLY A 58 23.96 -4.01 8.77
CA GLY A 58 22.90 -5.02 8.81
C GLY A 58 21.68 -4.62 7.95
N SER A 59 21.30 -3.35 7.98
CA SER A 59 20.14 -2.82 7.24
C SER A 59 20.36 -2.74 5.73
N LEU A 60 21.59 -2.66 5.26
CA LEU A 60 21.97 -2.65 3.84
C LEU A 60 22.01 -4.06 3.19
N GLY A 61 21.29 -5.01 3.76
CA GLY A 61 21.06 -6.32 3.16
C GLY A 61 21.82 -7.48 3.81
N HIS A 62 22.71 -7.21 4.75
CA HIS A 62 23.49 -8.25 5.43
C HIS A 62 22.69 -9.00 6.51
N GLY A 63 21.75 -8.33 7.17
CA GLY A 63 20.89 -8.91 8.21
C GLY A 63 21.62 -9.43 9.45
N ALA A 64 20.90 -10.08 10.37
CA ALA A 64 21.47 -10.63 11.60
C ALA A 64 22.49 -11.75 11.32
N LYS A 65 22.29 -12.56 10.27
CA LYS A 65 23.25 -13.59 9.85
C LYS A 65 24.57 -12.98 9.38
N GLY A 66 24.52 -11.91 8.59
CA GLY A 66 25.72 -11.21 8.12
C GLY A 66 26.50 -10.58 9.26
N LEU A 67 25.80 -9.96 10.23
CA LEU A 67 26.42 -9.44 11.44
C LEU A 67 27.06 -10.55 12.28
N GLY A 68 26.43 -11.73 12.41
CA GLY A 68 27.01 -12.88 13.08
C GLY A 68 28.28 -13.40 12.40
N ASN A 69 28.30 -13.45 11.07
CA ASN A 69 29.50 -13.82 10.30
C ASN A 69 30.62 -12.77 10.45
N LEU A 70 30.25 -11.48 10.43
CA LEU A 70 31.20 -10.37 10.67
C LEU A 70 31.81 -10.48 12.06
N ARG A 71 30.98 -10.64 13.09
CA ARG A 71 31.44 -10.82 14.47
C ARG A 71 32.38 -11.98 14.62
N ALA A 72 32.01 -13.14 14.07
CA ALA A 72 32.84 -14.35 14.11
C ALA A 72 34.16 -14.17 13.34
N GLY A 73 34.14 -13.41 12.25
CA GLY A 73 35.34 -13.05 11.49
C GLY A 73 36.26 -12.11 12.29
N LEU A 74 35.74 -11.01 12.84
CA LEU A 74 36.51 -10.07 13.67
C LEU A 74 37.13 -10.76 14.89
N ALA A 75 36.39 -11.64 15.58
CA ALA A 75 36.90 -12.38 16.73
C ALA A 75 38.08 -13.32 16.42
N ILE A 76 38.31 -13.71 15.17
CA ILE A 76 39.46 -14.50 14.73
C ILE A 76 40.73 -13.61 14.67
N PHE A 77 40.55 -12.30 14.35
CA PHE A 77 41.68 -11.36 14.32
C PHE A 77 42.06 -10.89 15.74
N ASP A 78 41.07 -10.47 16.52
CA ASP A 78 41.23 -10.06 17.90
C ASP A 78 39.96 -10.37 18.71
N GLY A 79 40.02 -11.41 19.51
CA GLY A 79 38.89 -11.82 20.37
C GLY A 79 38.62 -10.88 21.54
N GLY A 80 39.50 -9.91 21.79
CA GLY A 80 39.39 -8.89 22.85
C GLY A 80 38.93 -7.51 22.34
N ASP A 81 38.66 -7.36 21.03
CA ASP A 81 38.27 -6.09 20.43
C ASP A 81 36.94 -5.58 21.03
N PRO A 82 36.91 -4.37 21.62
CA PRO A 82 35.68 -3.76 22.13
C PRO A 82 34.58 -3.63 21.12
N SER A 83 34.91 -3.54 19.82
CA SER A 83 33.92 -3.45 18.73
C SER A 83 33.03 -4.70 18.65
N LEU A 84 33.49 -5.85 19.14
CA LEU A 84 32.67 -7.07 19.17
C LEU A 84 31.39 -6.90 19.99
N ALA A 85 31.44 -6.13 21.08
CA ALA A 85 30.28 -5.83 21.90
C ALA A 85 29.24 -5.00 21.09
N PHE A 86 29.70 -4.06 20.26
CA PHE A 86 28.85 -3.27 19.40
C PHE A 86 28.20 -4.13 18.28
N VAL A 87 28.94 -5.08 17.73
CA VAL A 87 28.39 -6.03 16.74
C VAL A 87 27.36 -6.95 17.40
N ASP A 88 27.62 -7.46 18.62
CA ASP A 88 26.68 -8.30 19.36
C ASP A 88 25.36 -7.56 19.64
N GLU A 89 25.45 -6.30 20.06
CA GLU A 89 24.27 -5.46 20.26
C GLU A 89 23.51 -5.23 18.95
N ALA A 90 24.19 -4.83 17.88
CA ALA A 90 23.59 -4.62 16.57
C ALA A 90 22.97 -5.92 16.01
N GLN A 91 23.63 -7.06 16.19
CA GLN A 91 23.10 -8.37 15.80
C GLN A 91 21.83 -8.71 16.59
N SER A 92 21.82 -8.50 17.89
CA SER A 92 20.66 -8.76 18.76
C SER A 92 19.47 -7.90 18.36
N GLN A 93 19.69 -6.60 18.11
CA GLN A 93 18.64 -5.70 17.64
C GLN A 93 18.12 -6.08 16.25
N THR A 94 19.01 -6.47 15.33
CA THR A 94 18.64 -6.91 13.98
C THR A 94 17.90 -8.24 14.03
N ALA A 95 18.35 -9.21 14.84
CA ALA A 95 17.69 -10.50 15.04
C ALA A 95 16.30 -10.32 15.66
N ALA A 96 16.13 -9.43 16.65
CA ALA A 96 14.82 -9.10 17.21
C ALA A 96 13.87 -8.52 16.14
N LYS A 97 14.37 -7.67 15.25
CA LYS A 97 13.62 -7.17 14.07
C LYS A 97 13.25 -8.31 13.09
N GLU A 98 14.11 -9.31 12.96
CA GLU A 98 13.89 -10.46 12.07
C GLU A 98 13.05 -11.57 12.70
N GLN A 99 13.14 -11.81 14.03
CA GLN A 99 12.39 -12.86 14.75
C GLN A 99 10.88 -12.65 14.78
N HIS A 100 10.40 -11.41 14.62
CA HIS A 100 8.99 -11.19 14.29
C HIS A 100 8.57 -11.80 12.94
N LYS A 101 9.49 -12.50 12.24
CA LYS A 101 9.25 -13.28 11.02
C LYS A 101 8.41 -14.55 11.22
N GLY A 102 8.30 -15.08 12.41
CA GLY A 102 7.96 -16.51 12.61
C GLY A 102 6.60 -16.85 13.21
N THR A 103 5.83 -15.92 13.72
CA THR A 103 4.64 -16.26 14.54
C THR A 103 3.31 -15.75 14.01
N SER A 104 3.07 -15.84 12.72
CA SER A 104 1.73 -15.57 12.18
C SER A 104 1.31 -16.54 11.08
N SER A 105 1.57 -17.83 11.28
CA SER A 105 0.72 -18.84 10.67
C SER A 105 -0.17 -19.50 11.74
N LYS A 106 -0.84 -18.70 12.59
CA LYS A 106 -2.11 -19.14 13.15
C LYS A 106 -2.99 -19.40 11.95
N GLY A 107 -3.27 -20.70 11.68
CA GLY A 107 -4.14 -21.12 10.61
C GLY A 107 -5.34 -20.18 10.58
N ARG A 108 -5.62 -19.58 9.44
CA ARG A 108 -6.84 -18.78 9.27
C ARG A 108 -7.98 -19.67 9.72
N VAL A 109 -8.56 -19.35 10.87
CA VAL A 109 -9.81 -19.97 11.29
C VAL A 109 -10.79 -19.65 10.15
N HIS A 110 -11.12 -20.67 9.37
CA HIS A 110 -12.14 -20.56 8.34
C HIS A 110 -13.47 -20.42 9.07
N TYR A 111 -13.85 -19.17 9.38
CA TYR A 111 -15.21 -18.90 9.81
C TYR A 111 -16.17 -19.37 8.72
N ALA A 112 -17.16 -20.16 9.09
CA ALA A 112 -18.22 -20.57 8.18
C ALA A 112 -18.77 -19.31 7.47
N ARG A 113 -18.88 -19.34 6.16
CA ARG A 113 -19.41 -18.22 5.39
C ARG A 113 -20.88 -18.04 5.72
N SER A 114 -21.21 -17.02 6.47
CA SER A 114 -22.58 -16.76 6.94
C SER A 114 -23.42 -15.92 5.97
N VAL A 115 -22.82 -15.38 4.90
CA VAL A 115 -23.50 -14.46 3.97
C VAL A 115 -23.33 -14.82 2.49
N SER A 116 -22.54 -15.84 2.15
CA SER A 116 -22.34 -16.29 0.77
C SER A 116 -21.85 -17.73 0.73
N VAL A 117 -22.16 -18.47 -0.31
CA VAL A 117 -21.54 -19.78 -0.57
C VAL A 117 -20.09 -19.61 -1.02
N ALA A 118 -19.29 -20.69 -0.98
CA ALA A 118 -17.95 -20.66 -1.56
C ALA A 118 -18.03 -20.58 -3.10
N PRO A 119 -17.01 -20.00 -3.79
CA PRO A 119 -17.01 -19.96 -5.26
C PRO A 119 -17.14 -21.33 -5.92
N ALA A 120 -16.62 -22.39 -5.29
CA ALA A 120 -16.73 -23.76 -5.75
C ALA A 120 -18.17 -24.32 -5.62
N ASP A 121 -19.02 -23.72 -4.78
CA ASP A 121 -20.39 -24.15 -4.57
C ASP A 121 -21.40 -23.43 -5.48
N LEU A 122 -20.94 -22.52 -6.35
CA LEU A 122 -21.77 -21.91 -7.40
C LEU A 122 -22.19 -22.97 -8.43
N PRO A 123 -23.32 -22.80 -9.13
CA PRO A 123 -23.69 -23.66 -10.25
C PRO A 123 -22.55 -23.80 -11.25
N ALA A 124 -22.32 -25.00 -11.78
CA ALA A 124 -21.20 -25.29 -12.70
C ALA A 124 -21.18 -24.38 -13.92
N GLU A 125 -22.34 -24.07 -14.46
CA GLU A 125 -22.48 -23.11 -15.58
C GLU A 125 -22.01 -21.70 -15.22
N TRP A 126 -22.30 -21.22 -14.01
CA TRP A 126 -21.83 -19.92 -13.54
C TRP A 126 -20.33 -19.90 -13.33
N GLN A 127 -19.78 -20.99 -12.80
CA GLN A 127 -18.33 -21.14 -12.69
C GLN A 127 -17.65 -21.08 -14.07
N ALA A 128 -18.23 -21.75 -15.07
CA ALA A 128 -17.74 -21.73 -16.45
C ALA A 128 -17.74 -20.32 -17.04
N VAL A 129 -18.84 -19.54 -16.84
CA VAL A 129 -18.94 -18.15 -17.28
C VAL A 129 -17.89 -17.27 -16.57
N LEU A 130 -17.72 -17.39 -15.26
CA LEU A 130 -16.71 -16.66 -14.50
C LEU A 130 -15.28 -17.03 -14.93
N ALA A 131 -15.03 -18.29 -15.25
CA ALA A 131 -13.73 -18.73 -15.81
C ALA A 131 -13.50 -18.14 -17.20
N ALA A 132 -14.52 -18.10 -18.07
CA ALA A 132 -14.44 -17.47 -19.39
C ALA A 132 -14.12 -15.98 -19.31
N MET A 133 -14.67 -15.26 -18.33
CA MET A 133 -14.35 -13.84 -18.09
C MET A 133 -12.87 -13.60 -17.80
N LYS A 134 -12.17 -14.55 -17.19
CA LYS A 134 -10.74 -14.42 -16.85
C LYS A 134 -9.83 -14.50 -18.08
N VAL A 135 -10.23 -15.25 -19.11
CA VAL A 135 -9.41 -15.52 -20.30
C VAL A 135 -9.89 -14.73 -21.52
N ARG A 136 -11.18 -14.36 -21.58
CA ARG A 136 -11.76 -13.59 -22.69
C ARG A 136 -12.02 -12.15 -22.26
N ARG A 137 -11.58 -11.21 -23.07
CA ARG A 137 -11.84 -9.79 -22.83
C ARG A 137 -13.23 -9.35 -23.31
N GLU A 138 -13.84 -10.09 -24.23
CA GLU A 138 -15.13 -9.78 -24.85
C GLU A 138 -15.98 -11.05 -25.01
N ALA A 139 -17.29 -10.90 -24.81
CA ALA A 139 -18.29 -11.90 -25.13
C ALA A 139 -19.44 -11.16 -25.78
N GLY A 140 -19.61 -11.31 -27.12
CA GLY A 140 -20.48 -10.44 -27.90
C GLY A 140 -20.08 -8.97 -27.75
N ASP A 141 -21.05 -8.09 -27.54
CA ASP A 141 -20.83 -6.66 -27.30
C ASP A 141 -20.43 -6.31 -25.87
N THR A 142 -20.16 -7.31 -25.05
CA THR A 142 -19.92 -7.10 -23.61
C THR A 142 -18.48 -7.40 -23.26
N ARG A 143 -17.74 -6.36 -22.85
CA ARG A 143 -16.35 -6.50 -22.37
C ARG A 143 -16.32 -7.18 -21.01
N ALA A 144 -15.41 -8.14 -20.85
CA ALA A 144 -15.17 -8.75 -19.54
C ALA A 144 -14.73 -7.71 -18.52
N PRO A 145 -15.33 -7.69 -17.32
CA PRO A 145 -14.96 -6.75 -16.26
C PRO A 145 -13.55 -7.05 -15.74
N SER A 146 -12.96 -6.07 -15.03
CA SER A 146 -11.64 -6.27 -14.39
C SER A 146 -11.69 -7.41 -13.35
N PRO A 147 -10.53 -8.06 -13.04
CA PRO A 147 -10.47 -9.13 -12.04
C PRO A 147 -11.11 -8.76 -10.70
N TYR A 148 -10.92 -7.52 -10.24
CA TYR A 148 -11.54 -7.03 -9.01
C TYR A 148 -13.09 -7.05 -9.09
N ILE A 149 -13.65 -6.66 -10.21
CA ILE A 149 -15.09 -6.71 -10.45
C ILE A 149 -15.58 -8.16 -10.53
N GLN A 150 -14.79 -9.05 -11.19
CA GLN A 150 -15.10 -10.49 -11.24
C GLN A 150 -15.15 -11.11 -9.85
N ASP A 151 -14.20 -10.77 -8.97
CA ASP A 151 -14.20 -11.24 -7.58
C ASP A 151 -15.43 -10.75 -6.80
N ARG A 152 -15.81 -9.46 -6.98
CA ARG A 152 -17.04 -8.91 -6.41
C ARG A 152 -18.27 -9.62 -6.93
N MET A 153 -18.35 -9.80 -8.24
CA MET A 153 -19.45 -10.51 -8.91
C MET A 153 -19.59 -11.92 -8.35
N THR A 154 -18.48 -12.67 -8.23
CA THR A 154 -18.45 -14.01 -7.63
C THR A 154 -19.01 -14.01 -6.21
N GLN A 155 -18.65 -13.01 -5.39
CA GLN A 155 -19.18 -12.87 -4.03
C GLN A 155 -20.69 -12.56 -4.03
N LYS A 156 -21.18 -11.72 -4.94
CA LYS A 156 -22.62 -11.36 -5.02
C LYS A 156 -23.46 -12.51 -5.54
N LEU A 157 -22.97 -13.25 -6.51
CA LEU A 157 -23.57 -14.50 -6.96
C LEU A 157 -23.63 -15.54 -5.82
N GLY A 158 -22.55 -15.65 -5.03
CA GLY A 158 -22.55 -16.52 -3.85
C GLY A 158 -23.56 -16.10 -2.78
N GLN A 159 -23.81 -14.80 -2.62
CA GLN A 159 -24.86 -14.30 -1.72
C GLN A 159 -26.25 -14.68 -2.23
N TYR A 160 -26.49 -14.52 -3.54
CA TYR A 160 -27.74 -14.90 -4.19
C TYR A 160 -28.02 -16.41 -3.98
N ILE A 161 -27.08 -17.29 -4.32
CA ILE A 161 -27.22 -18.73 -4.19
C ILE A 161 -27.47 -19.16 -2.73
N LEU A 162 -26.82 -18.49 -1.77
CA LEU A 162 -27.06 -18.79 -0.35
C LEU A 162 -28.54 -18.54 0.03
N VAL A 163 -29.10 -17.43 -0.44
CA VAL A 163 -30.52 -17.10 -0.21
C VAL A 163 -31.42 -18.12 -0.91
N MET A 164 -31.16 -18.45 -2.17
CA MET A 164 -31.96 -19.45 -2.89
C MET A 164 -31.97 -20.80 -2.14
N ARG A 165 -30.83 -21.27 -1.69
CA ARG A 165 -30.74 -22.52 -0.89
C ARG A 165 -31.49 -22.44 0.41
N ARG A 166 -31.42 -21.29 1.11
CA ARG A 166 -32.12 -21.09 2.38
C ARG A 166 -33.62 -21.09 2.21
N GLU A 167 -34.12 -20.51 1.13
CA GLU A 167 -35.55 -20.42 0.81
C GLU A 167 -36.07 -21.64 0.02
N GLY A 168 -35.23 -22.66 -0.24
CA GLY A 168 -35.60 -23.85 -1.00
C GLY A 168 -35.91 -23.58 -2.49
N LEU A 169 -35.40 -22.50 -3.04
CA LEU A 169 -35.58 -22.09 -4.44
C LEU A 169 -34.50 -22.69 -5.34
N PRO A 170 -34.76 -22.82 -6.66
CA PRO A 170 -33.77 -23.28 -7.61
C PRO A 170 -32.52 -22.39 -7.60
N ASN A 171 -31.33 -23.00 -7.79
CA ASN A 171 -30.06 -22.30 -7.88
C ASN A 171 -29.89 -21.60 -9.27
N GLU A 172 -30.95 -20.98 -9.74
CA GLU A 172 -30.99 -20.26 -11.02
C GLU A 172 -31.36 -18.80 -10.78
N MET A 173 -30.92 -17.93 -11.69
CA MET A 173 -31.32 -16.53 -11.66
C MET A 173 -32.62 -16.39 -12.48
N ASN A 174 -33.72 -16.16 -11.78
CA ASN A 174 -35.03 -15.93 -12.31
C ASN A 174 -35.74 -14.80 -11.56
N GLN A 175 -36.91 -14.38 -11.99
CA GLN A 175 -37.64 -13.24 -11.43
C GLN A 175 -38.02 -13.45 -9.97
N ASP A 176 -38.50 -14.65 -9.61
CA ASP A 176 -38.91 -14.98 -8.23
C ASP A 176 -37.68 -14.97 -7.29
N GLY A 177 -36.57 -15.57 -7.72
CA GLY A 177 -35.32 -15.56 -6.99
C GLY A 177 -34.76 -14.15 -6.80
N LEU A 178 -34.83 -13.29 -7.81
CA LEU A 178 -34.42 -11.89 -7.69
C LEU A 178 -35.30 -11.13 -6.70
N THR A 179 -36.60 -11.33 -6.72
CA THR A 179 -37.56 -10.71 -5.78
C THR A 179 -37.25 -11.16 -4.35
N THR A 180 -37.08 -12.46 -4.13
CA THR A 180 -36.73 -13.02 -2.83
C THR A 180 -35.37 -12.49 -2.34
N PHE A 181 -34.40 -12.43 -3.21
CA PHE A 181 -33.06 -11.90 -2.85
C PHE A 181 -33.10 -10.40 -2.53
N TYR A 182 -33.92 -9.62 -3.24
CA TYR A 182 -34.12 -8.20 -2.92
C TYR A 182 -34.72 -8.01 -1.53
N ALA A 183 -35.78 -8.77 -1.21
CA ALA A 183 -36.43 -8.74 0.09
C ALA A 183 -35.42 -9.09 1.22
N ASP A 184 -34.62 -10.15 1.03
CA ASP A 184 -33.56 -10.52 1.99
C ASP A 184 -32.52 -9.41 2.16
N LEU A 185 -32.03 -8.82 1.07
CA LEU A 185 -31.05 -7.73 1.15
C LEU A 185 -31.60 -6.49 1.85
N SER A 186 -32.88 -6.16 1.61
CA SER A 186 -33.52 -4.97 2.20
C SER A 186 -33.70 -5.09 3.71
N THR A 187 -33.77 -6.32 4.24
CA THR A 187 -33.90 -6.59 5.67
C THR A 187 -32.55 -6.83 6.38
N ARG A 188 -31.46 -6.97 5.62
CA ARG A 188 -30.13 -7.19 6.19
C ARG A 188 -29.57 -5.95 6.88
N LEU A 189 -28.97 -6.20 8.04
CA LEU A 189 -28.21 -5.17 8.74
C LEU A 189 -26.74 -5.22 8.38
N SER A 190 -26.12 -4.05 8.34
CA SER A 190 -24.68 -3.89 8.21
C SER A 190 -23.99 -4.42 9.47
N ARG A 191 -22.98 -5.27 9.31
CA ARG A 191 -22.18 -5.80 10.43
C ARG A 191 -21.40 -4.72 11.19
N HIS A 192 -21.14 -3.58 10.54
CA HIS A 192 -20.34 -2.51 11.12
C HIS A 192 -21.21 -1.49 11.88
N SER A 193 -22.37 -1.15 11.33
CA SER A 193 -23.23 -0.11 11.90
C SER A 193 -24.46 -0.66 12.61
N GLY A 194 -24.84 -1.91 12.37
CA GLY A 194 -26.13 -2.45 12.84
C GLY A 194 -27.34 -1.87 12.10
N GLU A 195 -27.14 -0.95 11.15
CA GLU A 195 -28.20 -0.30 10.38
C GLU A 195 -28.53 -1.10 9.10
N PRO A 196 -29.68 -0.88 8.48
CA PRO A 196 -30.02 -1.47 7.18
C PRO A 196 -28.95 -1.17 6.12
N LEU A 197 -28.81 -2.06 5.14
CA LEU A 197 -27.89 -1.84 4.04
C LEU A 197 -28.28 -0.58 3.27
N CYS A 198 -27.31 0.32 3.05
CA CYS A 198 -27.57 1.57 2.31
C CYS A 198 -27.85 1.30 0.83
N PRO A 199 -28.63 2.19 0.15
CA PRO A 199 -28.99 2.07 -1.28
C PRO A 199 -27.77 1.84 -2.18
N ALA A 200 -26.62 2.45 -1.90
CA ALA A 200 -25.38 2.22 -2.62
C ALA A 200 -24.90 0.76 -2.58
N THR A 201 -25.11 0.05 -1.45
CA THR A 201 -24.76 -1.36 -1.31
C THR A 201 -25.72 -2.26 -2.08
N LEU A 202 -27.01 -1.94 -2.05
CA LEU A 202 -28.04 -2.64 -2.84
C LEU A 202 -27.77 -2.45 -4.33
N ARG A 203 -27.61 -1.21 -4.78
CA ARG A 203 -27.26 -0.88 -6.17
C ARG A 203 -26.00 -1.62 -6.62
N ALA A 204 -24.92 -1.59 -5.84
CA ALA A 204 -23.68 -2.26 -6.20
C ALA A 204 -23.85 -3.79 -6.31
N THR A 205 -24.77 -4.38 -5.54
CA THR A 205 -25.10 -5.81 -5.64
C THR A 205 -25.85 -6.09 -6.93
N TRP A 206 -26.88 -5.30 -7.22
CA TRP A 206 -27.68 -5.44 -8.44
C TRP A 206 -26.88 -5.18 -9.72
N GLU A 207 -25.94 -4.24 -9.67
CA GLU A 207 -25.04 -3.97 -10.79
C GLU A 207 -24.19 -5.19 -11.17
N GLU A 208 -23.72 -5.95 -10.18
CA GLU A 208 -22.94 -7.17 -10.47
C GLU A 208 -23.81 -8.31 -11.00
N LEU A 209 -25.05 -8.48 -10.51
CA LEU A 209 -25.98 -9.46 -11.06
C LEU A 209 -26.37 -9.11 -12.52
N HIS A 210 -26.71 -7.85 -12.79
CA HIS A 210 -27.01 -7.37 -14.14
C HIS A 210 -25.83 -7.55 -15.10
N ARG A 211 -24.61 -7.23 -14.64
CA ARG A 211 -23.39 -7.38 -15.42
C ARG A 211 -23.11 -8.85 -15.74
N PHE A 212 -23.32 -9.75 -14.76
CA PHE A 212 -23.22 -11.19 -14.97
C PHE A 212 -24.25 -11.69 -15.98
N ALA A 213 -25.53 -11.31 -15.83
CA ALA A 213 -26.59 -11.72 -16.72
C ALA A 213 -26.32 -11.31 -18.18
N ARG A 214 -25.87 -10.07 -18.38
CA ARG A 214 -25.50 -9.57 -19.73
C ARG A 214 -24.30 -10.34 -20.31
N TYR A 215 -23.28 -10.61 -19.54
CA TYR A 215 -22.09 -11.32 -20.04
C TYR A 215 -22.41 -12.78 -20.37
N ARG A 216 -23.25 -13.44 -19.57
CA ARG A 216 -23.71 -14.81 -19.85
C ARG A 216 -24.49 -14.88 -21.18
N GLY A 217 -25.34 -13.90 -21.45
CA GLY A 217 -26.07 -13.76 -22.73
C GLY A 217 -27.15 -14.81 -23.00
N THR A 218 -27.47 -15.68 -22.02
CA THR A 218 -28.47 -16.77 -22.19
C THR A 218 -29.74 -16.54 -21.37
N TYR A 219 -29.84 -15.47 -20.64
CA TYR A 219 -31.05 -15.09 -19.90
C TYR A 219 -32.03 -14.40 -20.83
N SER A 220 -33.35 -14.51 -20.52
CA SER A 220 -34.38 -13.81 -21.27
C SER A 220 -34.21 -12.31 -21.20
N ASP A 221 -34.65 -11.63 -22.27
CA ASP A 221 -34.65 -10.15 -22.33
C ASP A 221 -35.48 -9.53 -21.19
N ASP A 222 -36.57 -10.19 -20.78
CA ASP A 222 -37.41 -9.75 -19.66
C ASP A 222 -36.64 -9.74 -18.35
N LEU A 223 -35.84 -10.78 -18.07
CA LEU A 223 -34.99 -10.84 -16.85
C LEU A 223 -33.93 -9.74 -16.85
N VAL A 224 -33.26 -9.56 -17.98
CA VAL A 224 -32.21 -8.53 -18.10
C VAL A 224 -32.81 -7.12 -17.99
N THR A 225 -33.99 -6.91 -18.58
CA THR A 225 -34.74 -5.65 -18.50
C THR A 225 -35.21 -5.38 -17.06
N GLY A 226 -35.72 -6.39 -16.36
CA GLY A 226 -36.10 -6.29 -14.94
C GLY A 226 -34.92 -5.90 -14.05
N LEU A 227 -33.77 -6.54 -14.24
CA LEU A 227 -32.53 -6.17 -13.53
C LEU A 227 -32.10 -4.72 -13.80
N LYS A 228 -32.22 -4.26 -15.05
CA LYS A 228 -31.92 -2.89 -15.47
C LYS A 228 -32.86 -1.87 -14.84
N GLN A 229 -34.16 -2.17 -14.77
CA GLN A 229 -35.16 -1.31 -14.14
C GLN A 229 -34.93 -1.17 -12.65
N THR A 230 -34.75 -2.28 -11.93
CA THR A 230 -34.42 -2.27 -10.51
C THR A 230 -33.13 -1.48 -10.24
N LEU A 231 -32.12 -1.66 -11.10
CA LEU A 231 -30.88 -0.90 -10.99
C LEU A 231 -31.07 0.60 -11.18
N LYS A 232 -32.01 1.02 -12.04
CA LYS A 232 -32.38 2.43 -12.23
C LYS A 232 -33.00 2.99 -10.95
N THR A 233 -34.01 2.31 -10.40
CA THR A 233 -34.65 2.70 -9.13
C THR A 233 -33.63 2.83 -7.99
N LEU A 234 -32.76 1.84 -7.83
CA LEU A 234 -31.71 1.88 -6.78
C LEU A 234 -30.72 3.03 -6.97
N ARG A 235 -30.45 3.48 -8.20
CA ARG A 235 -29.63 4.67 -8.47
C ARG A 235 -30.35 5.95 -8.08
N GLU A 236 -31.63 6.05 -8.31
CA GLU A 236 -32.47 7.17 -7.90
C GLU A 236 -32.55 7.25 -6.35
N GLU A 237 -32.77 6.11 -5.69
CA GLU A 237 -32.75 6.02 -4.23
C GLU A 237 -31.37 6.41 -3.64
N GLU A 238 -30.26 5.95 -4.25
CA GLU A 238 -28.91 6.34 -3.84
C GLU A 238 -28.67 7.84 -4.00
N ALA A 239 -29.13 8.43 -5.12
CA ALA A 239 -28.97 9.86 -5.36
C ALA A 239 -29.76 10.70 -4.36
N ASN A 240 -30.94 10.23 -3.94
CA ASN A 240 -31.79 10.90 -2.97
C ASN A 240 -31.40 10.62 -1.51
N SER A 241 -30.50 9.65 -1.24
CA SER A 241 -30.06 9.33 0.10
C SER A 241 -28.93 10.24 0.58
N ALA A 242 -28.90 10.53 1.87
CA ALA A 242 -27.80 11.26 2.47
C ALA A 242 -26.46 10.51 2.23
N GLN A 243 -25.47 11.22 1.70
CA GLN A 243 -24.18 10.61 1.40
C GLN A 243 -23.40 10.40 2.71
N LEU A 244 -23.33 9.16 3.18
CA LEU A 244 -22.64 8.76 4.42
C LEU A 244 -21.18 9.23 4.51
N LYS A 245 -20.55 9.55 3.36
CA LYS A 245 -19.17 10.05 3.34
C LYS A 245 -19.00 11.39 4.01
N PHE A 246 -20.00 12.30 3.95
CA PHE A 246 -19.92 13.60 4.58
C PHE A 246 -20.07 13.52 6.11
N GLY A 247 -20.92 12.63 6.62
CA GLY A 247 -21.00 12.37 8.05
C GLY A 247 -19.69 11.82 8.65
N LYS A 248 -18.85 11.20 7.84
CA LYS A 248 -17.54 10.70 8.27
C LYS A 248 -16.43 11.76 8.29
N LEU A 249 -16.66 12.93 7.72
CA LEU A 249 -15.71 14.05 7.79
C LEU A 249 -15.76 14.77 9.16
N HIS A 250 -16.86 14.66 9.91
CA HIS A 250 -17.03 15.39 11.18
C HIS A 250 -15.94 15.12 12.24
N GLY A 251 -15.13 14.07 12.08
CA GLY A 251 -13.98 13.76 12.94
C GLY A 251 -12.63 14.12 12.33
N ILE A 252 -12.59 14.75 11.14
CA ILE A 252 -11.36 15.08 10.42
C ILE A 252 -11.51 16.53 9.95
N GLU A 253 -10.79 17.45 10.58
CA GLU A 253 -11.02 18.89 10.34
C GLU A 253 -10.50 19.31 8.96
N SER A 254 -9.22 19.05 8.67
CA SER A 254 -8.59 19.45 7.40
C SER A 254 -7.40 18.53 7.01
N PRO A 255 -6.93 18.57 5.75
CA PRO A 255 -5.68 17.91 5.38
C PRO A 255 -4.46 18.38 6.20
N PRO A 256 -4.27 19.68 6.52
CA PRO A 256 -3.23 20.12 7.44
C PRO A 256 -3.30 19.47 8.83
N ASP A 257 -4.49 19.28 9.41
CA ASP A 257 -4.62 18.62 10.71
C ASP A 257 -4.21 17.15 10.67
N VAL A 258 -4.57 16.44 9.60
CA VAL A 258 -4.10 15.06 9.36
C VAL A 258 -2.56 15.01 9.33
N ILE A 259 -1.91 15.99 8.69
CA ILE A 259 -0.44 16.06 8.64
C ILE A 259 0.13 16.31 10.04
N ARG A 260 -0.48 17.19 10.81
CA ARG A 260 -0.07 17.50 12.21
C ARG A 260 -0.15 16.26 13.09
N ASP A 261 -1.28 15.57 13.07
CA ASP A 261 -1.47 14.32 13.83
C ASP A 261 -0.43 13.26 13.43
N ALA A 262 -0.11 13.19 12.15
CA ALA A 262 0.92 12.27 11.66
C ALA A 262 2.33 12.67 12.13
N LEU A 263 2.64 13.97 12.27
CA LEU A 263 3.89 14.44 12.87
C LEU A 263 3.99 14.04 14.34
N ASP A 264 2.92 14.20 15.11
CA ASP A 264 2.84 13.76 16.51
C ASP A 264 3.04 12.23 16.63
N MET A 265 2.57 11.46 15.64
CA MET A 265 2.86 10.02 15.56
C MET A 265 4.34 9.75 15.31
N LEU A 266 5.04 10.54 14.48
CA LEU A 266 6.49 10.41 14.30
C LEU A 266 7.24 10.71 15.59
N ASP A 267 6.88 11.77 16.29
CA ASP A 267 7.48 12.13 17.59
C ASP A 267 7.23 11.04 18.64
N THR A 268 6.04 10.43 18.60
CA THR A 268 5.72 9.29 19.46
C THR A 268 6.55 8.05 19.08
N ALA A 269 6.84 7.86 17.78
CA ALA A 269 7.69 6.77 17.32
C ALA A 269 9.10 6.90 17.87
N GLU A 270 9.70 8.10 17.85
CA GLU A 270 11.06 8.33 18.37
C GLU A 270 11.18 7.99 19.87
N ARG A 271 10.12 8.22 20.63
CA ARG A 271 10.06 7.93 22.07
C ARG A 271 9.69 6.50 22.42
N ALA A 272 9.31 5.68 21.43
CA ALA A 272 8.86 4.31 21.68
C ALA A 272 10.02 3.38 22.09
N ALA A 273 9.80 2.55 23.10
CA ALA A 273 10.85 1.78 23.78
C ALA A 273 11.54 0.72 22.90
N THR A 274 10.87 0.19 21.87
CA THR A 274 11.43 -0.90 21.08
C THR A 274 11.49 -0.54 19.58
N PRO A 275 12.55 -1.00 18.87
CA PRO A 275 12.67 -0.78 17.42
C PRO A 275 11.46 -1.23 16.62
N GLY A 276 10.88 -2.38 16.99
CA GLY A 276 9.66 -2.88 16.33
C GLY A 276 8.46 -1.94 16.50
N LYS A 277 8.28 -1.36 17.68
CA LYS A 277 7.21 -0.38 17.95
C LYS A 277 7.47 0.93 17.21
N ARG A 278 8.72 1.41 17.20
CA ARG A 278 9.13 2.59 16.42
C ARG A 278 8.81 2.40 14.93
N HIS A 279 9.22 1.26 14.36
CA HIS A 279 8.94 0.94 12.96
C HIS A 279 7.43 0.94 12.64
N ILE A 280 6.60 0.33 13.49
CA ILE A 280 5.14 0.31 13.31
C ILE A 280 4.57 1.73 13.33
N LEU A 281 4.99 2.57 14.28
CA LEU A 281 4.50 3.93 14.41
C LEU A 281 4.94 4.82 13.25
N ARG A 282 6.18 4.71 12.76
CA ARG A 282 6.67 5.43 11.57
C ARG A 282 5.86 5.04 10.32
N ASN A 283 5.61 3.75 10.11
CA ASN A 283 4.75 3.29 9.01
C ASN A 283 3.31 3.82 9.16
N ARG A 284 2.76 3.88 10.37
CA ARG A 284 1.42 4.43 10.63
C ARG A 284 1.37 5.92 10.33
N ALA A 285 2.36 6.69 10.79
CA ALA A 285 2.46 8.11 10.51
C ALA A 285 2.47 8.39 9.00
N ALA A 286 3.33 7.69 8.24
CA ALA A 286 3.38 7.81 6.79
C ALA A 286 2.07 7.36 6.10
N ALA A 287 1.47 6.26 6.56
CA ALA A 287 0.20 5.75 6.02
C ALA A 287 -0.98 6.68 6.30
N PHE A 288 -0.90 7.50 7.34
CA PHE A 288 -1.90 8.52 7.66
C PHE A 288 -1.64 9.82 6.90
N ALA A 289 -0.40 10.32 6.87
CA ALA A 289 -0.03 11.58 6.25
C ALA A 289 -0.14 11.57 4.71
N LEU A 290 0.48 10.58 4.06
CA LEU A 290 0.62 10.60 2.60
C LEU A 290 -0.72 10.66 1.84
N PRO A 291 -1.79 9.94 2.22
CA PRO A 291 -3.08 10.09 1.57
C PRO A 291 -3.73 11.47 1.72
N ALA A 292 -3.35 12.27 2.73
CA ALA A 292 -3.88 13.62 2.93
C ALA A 292 -3.40 14.61 1.87
N ILE A 293 -2.24 14.35 1.23
CA ILE A 293 -1.72 15.18 0.14
C ILE A 293 -1.76 14.47 -1.22
N LEU A 294 -1.66 13.15 -1.22
CA LEU A 294 -1.72 12.30 -2.41
C LEU A 294 -2.84 11.29 -2.23
N PRO A 295 -4.12 11.69 -2.38
CA PRO A 295 -5.26 10.83 -2.12
C PRO A 295 -5.42 9.77 -3.21
N LEU A 296 -4.37 8.98 -3.42
CA LEU A 296 -4.38 7.83 -4.31
C LEU A 296 -5.44 6.84 -3.84
N ARG A 297 -6.14 6.22 -4.77
CA ARG A 297 -7.14 5.20 -4.41
C ARG A 297 -6.43 4.05 -3.68
N ARG A 298 -7.09 2.94 -3.41
CA ARG A 298 -6.55 1.77 -2.68
C ARG A 298 -5.36 1.11 -3.42
N GLU A 299 -4.33 1.87 -3.76
CA GLU A 299 -3.21 1.44 -4.61
C GLU A 299 -1.85 1.63 -3.96
N TRP A 300 -1.83 2.00 -2.68
CA TRP A 300 -0.60 2.19 -1.91
C TRP A 300 0.26 0.92 -1.83
N ASP A 301 -0.36 -0.27 -1.95
CA ASP A 301 0.30 -1.56 -2.03
C ASP A 301 1.13 -1.76 -3.32
N ARG A 302 0.96 -0.88 -4.32
CA ARG A 302 1.66 -0.95 -5.60
C ARG A 302 2.84 -0.01 -5.71
N ILE A 303 3.07 0.81 -4.68
CA ILE A 303 4.18 1.74 -4.66
C ILE A 303 5.42 1.02 -4.15
N VAL A 304 6.44 0.96 -5.02
CA VAL A 304 7.66 0.17 -4.83
C VAL A 304 8.84 1.05 -5.23
N PHE A 305 9.81 1.18 -4.36
CA PHE A 305 11.07 1.88 -4.64
C PHE A 305 11.78 1.23 -5.84
N GLY A 306 12.42 2.04 -6.68
CA GLY A 306 13.14 1.58 -7.88
C GLY A 306 12.25 1.02 -9.00
N LYS A 307 10.90 1.04 -8.80
CA LYS A 307 9.93 0.60 -9.81
C LYS A 307 8.87 1.64 -10.10
N THR A 308 8.30 2.24 -9.09
CA THR A 308 7.24 3.26 -9.19
C THR A 308 7.51 4.49 -8.35
N LEU A 309 8.52 4.44 -7.47
CA LEU A 309 8.94 5.55 -6.63
C LEU A 309 10.47 5.62 -6.63
N PHE A 310 11.00 6.81 -6.92
CA PHE A 310 12.43 7.07 -7.07
C PHE A 310 12.82 8.33 -6.30
N TRP A 311 14.03 8.37 -5.75
CA TRP A 311 14.59 9.57 -5.15
C TRP A 311 15.33 10.40 -6.19
N GLU A 312 14.79 11.53 -6.56
CA GLU A 312 15.31 12.41 -7.61
C GLU A 312 15.04 13.88 -7.23
N ASP A 313 15.99 14.76 -7.46
CA ASP A 313 15.86 16.21 -7.24
C ASP A 313 15.32 16.55 -5.84
N ASP A 314 15.91 15.92 -4.81
CA ASP A 314 15.59 16.10 -3.40
C ASP A 314 14.13 15.79 -3.01
N ARG A 315 13.47 14.90 -3.79
CA ARG A 315 12.12 14.43 -3.52
C ARG A 315 11.87 13.02 -4.04
N TYR A 316 10.81 12.38 -3.58
CA TYR A 316 10.35 11.10 -4.13
C TYR A 316 9.42 11.36 -5.30
N ARG A 317 9.80 10.90 -6.52
CA ARG A 317 9.01 11.03 -7.75
C ARG A 317 8.37 9.72 -8.16
N PHE A 318 7.13 9.79 -8.63
CA PHE A 318 6.46 8.65 -9.23
C PHE A 318 6.87 8.51 -10.70
N ARG A 319 7.31 7.31 -11.10
CA ARG A 319 7.62 6.96 -12.49
C ARG A 319 7.00 5.61 -12.83
N GLY A 320 6.47 5.45 -14.02
CA GLY A 320 5.84 4.19 -14.45
C GLY A 320 4.59 3.81 -13.66
N TYR A 321 4.14 4.64 -12.72
CA TYR A 321 2.96 4.38 -11.91
C TYR A 321 1.70 4.77 -12.69
N LYS A 322 0.86 3.75 -13.01
CA LYS A 322 -0.40 3.92 -13.75
C LYS A 322 -1.56 3.52 -12.84
N PRO A 323 -2.37 4.50 -12.39
CA PRO A 323 -3.55 4.21 -11.58
C PRO A 323 -4.52 3.27 -12.30
N ARG A 324 -5.11 2.31 -11.58
CA ARG A 324 -5.95 1.24 -12.18
C ARG A 324 -7.13 1.75 -12.99
N LYS A 325 -7.79 2.82 -12.56
CA LYS A 325 -8.97 3.35 -13.29
C LYS A 325 -8.61 4.02 -14.61
N THR A 326 -7.46 4.69 -14.68
CA THR A 326 -6.97 5.30 -15.91
C THR A 326 -6.31 4.29 -16.84
N ALA A 327 -5.87 3.14 -16.30
CA ALA A 327 -5.27 2.07 -17.08
C ALA A 327 -6.23 1.39 -18.09
N LEU A 328 -7.54 1.64 -18.00
CA LEU A 328 -8.56 1.11 -18.92
C LEU A 328 -8.88 2.05 -20.10
N LEU A 329 -8.38 3.28 -20.07
CA LEU A 329 -8.52 4.24 -21.15
C LEU A 329 -7.32 4.09 -22.11
N ASP A 330 -7.57 4.05 -23.39
CA ASP A 330 -6.52 4.13 -24.40
C ASP A 330 -5.74 5.44 -24.19
N GLY A 331 -4.41 5.33 -24.03
CA GLY A 331 -3.56 6.47 -23.64
C GLY A 331 -3.26 6.50 -22.15
N ARG A 332 -2.86 5.37 -21.55
CA ARG A 332 -2.44 5.20 -20.15
C ARG A 332 -1.46 6.29 -19.72
N ARG A 333 -1.96 7.37 -19.13
CA ARG A 333 -1.10 8.39 -18.54
C ARG A 333 -0.53 7.87 -17.23
N GLU A 334 0.76 8.06 -17.07
CA GLU A 334 1.43 7.87 -15.78
C GLU A 334 0.93 8.92 -14.80
N PHE A 335 0.99 8.62 -13.52
CA PHE A 335 0.72 9.61 -12.49
C PHE A 335 1.97 10.52 -12.42
N PRO A 336 1.85 11.82 -12.70
CA PRO A 336 2.99 12.72 -12.80
C PRO A 336 3.38 13.33 -11.44
N GLY A 337 3.12 12.65 -10.33
CA GLY A 337 3.27 13.24 -9.02
C GLY A 337 4.63 13.02 -8.39
N SER A 338 4.95 13.87 -7.42
CA SER A 338 6.03 13.70 -6.47
C SER A 338 5.53 13.84 -5.04
N ILE A 339 6.31 13.36 -4.08
CA ILE A 339 6.08 13.64 -2.66
C ILE A 339 6.80 14.96 -2.36
N HIS A 340 6.05 15.94 -1.87
CA HIS A 340 6.61 17.24 -1.51
C HIS A 340 7.79 17.09 -0.53
N PRO A 341 8.88 17.89 -0.64
CA PRO A 341 10.07 17.76 0.22
C PRO A 341 9.75 17.71 1.72
N MET A 342 8.84 18.54 2.22
CA MET A 342 8.39 18.52 3.61
C MET A 342 7.80 17.17 4.04
N MET A 343 7.14 16.46 3.11
CA MET A 343 6.51 15.17 3.36
C MET A 343 7.46 13.98 3.16
N CYS A 344 8.62 14.20 2.53
CA CYS A 344 9.66 13.16 2.36
C CYS A 344 10.13 12.62 3.71
N ARG A 345 10.07 13.43 4.78
CA ARG A 345 10.42 13.02 6.15
C ARG A 345 9.67 11.76 6.63
N PHE A 346 8.42 11.56 6.21
CA PHE A 346 7.66 10.37 6.56
C PHE A 346 8.21 9.11 5.88
N VAL A 347 8.62 9.24 4.63
CA VAL A 347 9.24 8.15 3.87
C VAL A 347 10.66 7.89 4.39
N ASP A 348 11.41 8.95 4.64
CA ASP A 348 12.77 8.87 5.18
C ASP A 348 12.80 8.21 6.56
N ALA A 349 11.85 8.54 7.44
CA ALA A 349 11.74 7.89 8.75
C ALA A 349 11.49 6.38 8.64
N MET A 350 10.73 5.93 7.64
CA MET A 350 10.52 4.51 7.38
C MET A 350 11.77 3.81 6.83
N LEU A 351 12.60 4.50 6.07
CA LEU A 351 13.86 3.97 5.53
C LEU A 351 14.97 4.00 6.56
N LEU A 352 15.15 5.16 7.18
CA LEU A 352 16.21 5.41 8.16
C LEU A 352 16.04 4.54 9.40
N GLN A 353 14.82 4.39 9.89
CA GLN A 353 14.53 3.68 11.14
C GLN A 353 15.36 4.24 12.31
N ASP A 354 16.22 3.41 12.90
CA ASP A 354 17.07 3.78 14.03
C ASP A 354 18.53 3.97 13.59
N ASN A 355 18.80 4.05 12.27
CA ASN A 355 20.15 4.29 11.76
C ASN A 355 20.49 5.79 11.84
N ASP A 356 21.77 6.10 11.82
CA ASP A 356 22.27 7.47 11.75
C ASP A 356 21.82 8.15 10.43
N PRO A 357 21.38 9.41 10.47
CA PRO A 357 20.94 10.17 9.28
C PRO A 357 21.92 10.16 8.11
N ARG A 358 23.23 10.10 8.35
CA ARG A 358 24.26 10.00 7.30
C ARG A 358 24.08 8.81 6.34
N TYR A 359 23.36 7.76 6.77
CA TYR A 359 23.09 6.58 5.94
C TYR A 359 21.85 6.70 5.07
N LEU A 360 21.09 7.78 5.20
CA LEU A 360 19.80 7.90 4.53
C LEU A 360 19.89 7.70 3.02
N GLN A 361 20.88 8.31 2.36
CA GLN A 361 21.06 8.15 0.92
C GLN A 361 21.36 6.68 0.54
N ALA A 362 22.24 6.03 1.28
CA ALA A 362 22.56 4.62 1.04
C ALA A 362 21.35 3.71 1.24
N LEU A 363 20.48 4.04 2.19
CA LEU A 363 19.24 3.30 2.45
C LEU A 363 18.19 3.54 1.36
N ARG A 364 18.12 4.75 0.78
CA ARG A 364 17.30 5.06 -0.40
C ARG A 364 17.77 4.24 -1.60
N ASP A 365 19.07 4.28 -1.92
CA ASP A 365 19.68 3.52 -3.02
C ASP A 365 19.41 2.01 -2.83
N HIS A 366 19.60 1.50 -1.62
CA HIS A 366 19.32 0.10 -1.30
C HIS A 366 17.84 -0.25 -1.47
N ALA A 367 16.94 0.62 -1.03
CA ALA A 367 15.50 0.41 -1.19
C ALA A 367 15.10 0.34 -2.67
N GLU A 368 15.69 1.17 -3.53
CA GLU A 368 15.47 1.16 -4.98
C GLU A 368 16.00 -0.12 -5.63
N VAL A 369 17.26 -0.48 -5.35
CA VAL A 369 17.88 -1.70 -5.88
C VAL A 369 17.14 -2.97 -5.44
N SER A 370 16.73 -3.03 -4.18
CA SER A 370 16.00 -4.17 -3.62
C SER A 370 14.51 -4.20 -3.99
N GLN A 371 14.02 -3.16 -4.69
CA GLN A 371 12.60 -2.97 -5.00
C GLN A 371 11.71 -3.10 -3.75
N ARG A 372 12.09 -2.40 -2.68
CA ARG A 372 11.37 -2.43 -1.41
C ARG A 372 9.97 -1.85 -1.59
N PRO A 373 8.90 -2.48 -1.06
CA PRO A 373 7.58 -1.85 -0.98
C PRO A 373 7.62 -0.59 -0.13
N LEU A 374 6.85 0.46 -0.49
CA LEU A 374 6.77 1.69 0.31
C LEU A 374 6.42 1.37 1.77
N PHE A 375 5.34 0.62 1.97
CA PHE A 375 4.97 0.12 3.30
C PHE A 375 5.40 -1.34 3.45
N ALA A 376 6.30 -1.57 4.38
CA ALA A 376 6.89 -2.88 4.62
C ALA A 376 6.91 -3.21 6.11
N HIS A 377 6.83 -4.49 6.43
CA HIS A 377 7.16 -4.99 7.76
C HIS A 377 8.66 -4.79 8.07
N PRO A 378 9.11 -4.89 9.33
CA PRO A 378 10.53 -4.76 9.68
C PRO A 378 11.46 -5.68 8.88
N ASN A 379 10.93 -6.80 8.40
CA ASN A 379 11.65 -7.78 7.58
C ASN A 379 11.62 -7.49 6.07
N GLY A 380 11.19 -6.30 5.64
CA GLY A 380 11.12 -5.90 4.23
C GLY A 380 9.94 -6.50 3.44
N ARG A 381 9.12 -7.38 4.03
CA ARG A 381 7.94 -7.93 3.33
C ARG A 381 6.84 -6.87 3.20
N PRO A 382 6.09 -6.89 2.09
CA PRO A 382 4.98 -5.96 1.92
C PRO A 382 3.92 -6.15 3.02
N VAL A 383 3.34 -5.06 3.49
CA VAL A 383 2.17 -5.08 4.38
C VAL A 383 0.91 -5.54 3.62
N ALA A 384 -0.17 -5.81 4.34
CA ALA A 384 -1.44 -6.18 3.73
C ALA A 384 -1.97 -5.06 2.82
N LYS A 385 -2.65 -5.43 1.72
CA LYS A 385 -3.24 -4.48 0.74
C LYS A 385 -4.09 -3.38 1.36
N ASN A 386 -4.77 -3.69 2.47
CA ASN A 386 -5.63 -2.73 3.16
C ASN A 386 -4.92 -1.97 4.28
N TYR A 387 -3.60 -2.07 4.39
CA TYR A 387 -2.84 -1.48 5.50
C TYR A 387 -3.17 0.00 5.70
N VAL A 388 -3.02 0.81 4.67
CA VAL A 388 -3.32 2.25 4.73
C VAL A 388 -4.78 2.52 5.12
N THR A 389 -5.71 1.76 4.56
CA THR A 389 -7.13 1.86 4.92
C THR A 389 -7.38 1.52 6.38
N ASN A 390 -6.71 0.48 6.91
CA ASN A 390 -6.84 0.07 8.30
C ASN A 390 -6.25 1.11 9.25
N VAL A 391 -5.11 1.70 8.93
CA VAL A 391 -4.53 2.81 9.72
C VAL A 391 -5.50 3.98 9.82
N TRP A 392 -6.11 4.38 8.70
CA TRP A 392 -7.12 5.44 8.70
C TRP A 392 -8.36 5.08 9.53
N HIS A 393 -8.80 3.81 9.50
CA HIS A 393 -9.90 3.35 10.36
C HIS A 393 -9.54 3.42 11.85
N GLU A 394 -8.31 3.07 12.21
CA GLU A 394 -7.84 3.09 13.59
C GLU A 394 -7.65 4.53 14.12
N VAL A 395 -7.22 5.46 13.28
CA VAL A 395 -6.90 6.83 13.69
C VAL A 395 -8.10 7.75 13.52
N ALA A 396 -8.76 7.72 12.37
CA ALA A 396 -9.81 8.66 11.99
C ALA A 396 -11.23 8.01 11.90
N GLY A 397 -11.39 6.77 12.35
CA GLY A 397 -12.68 6.07 12.33
C GLY A 397 -13.22 5.74 10.93
N THR A 398 -12.46 6.03 9.86
CA THR A 398 -12.91 5.85 8.47
C THR A 398 -11.76 5.38 7.58
N GLY A 399 -12.07 4.81 6.41
CA GLY A 399 -11.00 4.32 5.50
C GLY A 399 -10.35 5.46 4.72
N ALA A 400 -9.09 5.28 4.30
CA ALA A 400 -8.25 6.28 3.62
C ALA A 400 -8.87 6.91 2.34
N GLN A 401 -9.93 6.31 1.77
CA GLN A 401 -10.66 6.90 0.64
C GLN A 401 -11.30 8.25 1.01
N ILE A 402 -11.55 8.49 2.31
CA ILE A 402 -12.12 9.75 2.80
C ILE A 402 -11.20 10.93 2.51
N ALA A 403 -9.88 10.73 2.43
CA ALA A 403 -8.91 11.77 2.08
C ALA A 403 -9.27 12.50 0.76
N ARG A 404 -9.86 11.79 -0.20
CA ARG A 404 -10.35 12.40 -1.44
C ARG A 404 -11.54 13.32 -1.20
N THR A 405 -12.46 12.90 -0.32
CA THR A 405 -13.63 13.72 0.03
C THR A 405 -13.18 14.92 0.87
N LEU A 406 -12.24 14.70 1.81
CA LEU A 406 -11.63 15.75 2.61
C LEU A 406 -10.95 16.80 1.71
N MET A 407 -10.22 16.38 0.68
CA MET A 407 -9.57 17.28 -0.27
C MET A 407 -10.59 18.11 -1.05
N HIS A 408 -11.69 17.49 -1.51
CA HIS A 408 -12.76 18.21 -2.20
C HIS A 408 -13.52 19.15 -1.28
N ASP A 409 -13.72 18.77 -0.02
CA ASP A 409 -14.39 19.62 0.96
C ASP A 409 -13.53 20.85 1.29
N TYR A 410 -12.24 20.60 1.60
CA TYR A 410 -11.28 21.64 1.98
C TYR A 410 -11.06 22.69 0.87
N PHE A 411 -10.82 22.24 -0.37
CA PHE A 411 -10.62 23.15 -1.48
C PHE A 411 -11.94 23.66 -2.07
N GLY A 412 -13.02 22.87 -2.02
CA GLY A 412 -14.33 23.24 -2.58
C GLY A 412 -14.90 24.52 -1.97
N ALA A 413 -14.61 24.78 -0.72
CA ALA A 413 -14.98 26.05 -0.04
C ALA A 413 -14.37 27.30 -0.70
N ARG A 414 -13.37 27.14 -1.58
CA ARG A 414 -12.68 28.20 -2.33
C ARG A 414 -13.23 28.41 -3.75
N GLY A 415 -14.41 27.86 -4.04
CA GLY A 415 -15.11 28.00 -5.32
C GLY A 415 -14.56 27.11 -6.43
N GLU A 416 -14.68 27.58 -7.69
CA GLU A 416 -14.37 26.79 -8.87
C GLU A 416 -12.87 26.43 -8.96
N GLU A 417 -11.99 27.39 -8.67
CA GLU A 417 -10.55 27.15 -8.66
C GLU A 417 -10.16 26.13 -7.59
N GLY A 418 -10.71 26.22 -6.39
CA GLY A 418 -10.50 25.20 -5.37
C GLY A 418 -10.99 23.83 -5.78
N THR A 419 -12.13 23.74 -6.47
CA THR A 419 -12.62 22.47 -7.02
C THR A 419 -11.64 21.90 -8.06
N ARG A 420 -11.07 22.75 -8.93
CA ARG A 420 -10.04 22.35 -9.91
C ARG A 420 -8.80 21.80 -9.21
N ARG A 421 -8.30 22.47 -8.19
CA ARG A 421 -7.16 22.01 -7.37
C ARG A 421 -7.43 20.65 -6.73
N ALA A 422 -8.60 20.46 -6.11
CA ALA A 422 -8.99 19.17 -5.54
C ALA A 422 -9.02 18.05 -6.59
N MET A 423 -9.48 18.34 -7.81
CA MET A 423 -9.48 17.37 -8.91
C MET A 423 -8.07 16.98 -9.31
N VAL A 424 -7.14 17.93 -9.43
CA VAL A 424 -5.73 17.68 -9.72
C VAL A 424 -5.12 16.79 -8.65
N MET A 425 -5.22 17.17 -7.38
CA MET A 425 -4.71 16.39 -6.23
C MET A 425 -5.27 14.97 -6.20
N CYS A 426 -6.55 14.82 -6.52
CA CYS A 426 -7.22 13.54 -6.58
C CYS A 426 -6.95 12.76 -7.87
N ASN A 427 -6.14 13.27 -8.79
CA ASN A 427 -5.96 12.71 -10.13
C ASN A 427 -7.31 12.33 -10.76
N GLN A 428 -8.24 13.30 -10.76
CA GLN A 428 -9.59 13.14 -11.31
C GLN A 428 -9.68 13.93 -12.62
N HIS A 429 -9.96 13.23 -13.69
CA HIS A 429 -10.23 13.84 -14.99
C HIS A 429 -11.72 13.68 -15.30
N SER A 430 -12.46 14.80 -15.46
CA SER A 430 -13.76 14.70 -16.10
C SER A 430 -13.56 14.51 -17.60
N ARG A 431 -14.47 13.75 -18.23
CA ARG A 431 -14.44 13.50 -19.68
C ARG A 431 -14.44 14.77 -20.53
N GLU A 432 -14.97 15.87 -20.01
CA GLU A 432 -15.18 17.12 -20.75
C GLU A 432 -13.97 18.07 -20.72
N THR A 433 -13.10 17.96 -19.72
CA THR A 433 -12.01 18.92 -19.51
C THR A 433 -10.60 18.36 -19.70
N ALA A 434 -10.39 17.05 -19.68
CA ALA A 434 -9.06 16.47 -19.57
C ALA A 434 -8.34 16.26 -20.91
N ASP A 435 -9.07 15.98 -21.97
CA ASP A 435 -8.43 15.47 -23.19
C ASP A 435 -7.76 16.55 -24.05
N SER A 436 -8.01 17.83 -23.79
CA SER A 436 -7.55 18.89 -24.68
C SER A 436 -6.42 19.82 -24.18
N TYR A 437 -6.13 19.89 -22.87
CA TYR A 437 -5.33 21.02 -22.38
C TYR A 437 -4.18 20.73 -21.40
N ILE A 438 -3.98 19.53 -20.91
CA ILE A 438 -2.90 19.29 -19.94
C ILE A 438 -1.84 18.37 -20.55
N SER A 439 -0.72 18.96 -20.96
CA SER A 439 0.51 18.21 -21.21
C SER A 439 0.98 17.57 -19.87
N THR A 440 1.72 16.47 -19.94
CA THR A 440 2.23 15.80 -18.74
C THR A 440 3.00 16.77 -17.84
N SER A 441 3.80 17.66 -18.42
CA SER A 441 4.58 18.68 -17.70
C SER A 441 3.70 19.73 -17.00
N VAL A 442 2.58 20.13 -17.59
CA VAL A 442 1.64 21.07 -16.94
C VAL A 442 0.94 20.40 -15.78
N GLY A 443 0.57 19.13 -15.89
CA GLY A 443 -0.01 18.37 -14.79
C GLY A 443 0.96 18.17 -13.62
N GLU A 444 2.24 17.98 -13.88
CA GLU A 444 3.30 17.93 -12.86
C GLU A 444 3.41 19.26 -12.12
N GLN A 445 3.52 20.38 -12.86
CA GLN A 445 3.61 21.71 -12.29
C GLN A 445 2.38 22.09 -11.47
N GLU A 446 1.18 21.80 -11.95
CA GLU A 446 -0.06 22.05 -11.19
C GLU A 446 -0.11 21.25 -9.90
N LEU A 447 0.30 19.98 -9.91
CA LEU A 447 0.33 19.14 -8.73
C LEU A 447 1.36 19.65 -7.70
N GLU A 448 2.54 20.07 -8.14
CA GLU A 448 3.57 20.65 -7.30
C GLU A 448 3.06 21.97 -6.66
N MET A 449 2.53 22.89 -7.44
CA MET A 449 1.96 24.16 -6.94
C MET A 449 0.87 23.95 -5.89
N VAL A 450 -0.07 23.04 -6.15
CA VAL A 450 -1.17 22.77 -5.20
C VAL A 450 -0.65 22.11 -3.93
N SER A 451 0.38 21.29 -4.03
CA SER A 451 1.02 20.68 -2.85
C SER A 451 1.79 21.73 -2.04
N GLU A 452 2.47 22.66 -2.69
CA GLU A 452 3.16 23.77 -2.05
C GLU A 452 2.17 24.69 -1.32
N ASP A 453 1.11 25.13 -1.99
CA ASP A 453 0.07 25.96 -1.38
C ASP A 453 -0.53 25.33 -0.10
N LEU A 454 -0.81 24.02 -0.14
CA LEU A 454 -1.36 23.29 1.01
C LEU A 454 -0.39 23.30 2.20
N LEU A 455 0.90 23.10 1.92
CA LEU A 455 1.90 22.99 2.96
C LEU A 455 2.36 24.36 3.48
N ASP A 456 2.29 25.41 2.66
CA ASP A 456 2.48 26.79 3.08
C ASP A 456 1.35 27.24 4.04
N GLU A 457 0.12 26.83 3.76
CA GLU A 457 -1.00 27.05 4.68
C GLU A 457 -0.82 26.30 6.01
N PHE A 458 -0.34 25.05 5.94
CA PHE A 458 0.01 24.30 7.14
C PHE A 458 1.09 25.05 7.96
N ALA A 459 2.19 25.44 7.32
CA ALA A 459 3.28 26.17 7.98
C ALA A 459 2.79 27.50 8.59
N SER A 460 1.93 28.22 7.86
CA SER A 460 1.34 29.50 8.34
C SER A 460 0.41 29.27 9.55
N SER A 461 -0.36 28.19 9.57
CA SER A 461 -1.23 27.84 10.68
C SER A 461 -0.46 27.42 11.94
N GLU A 462 0.69 26.79 11.78
CA GLU A 462 1.57 26.42 12.89
C GLU A 462 2.31 27.63 13.47
N ALA A 463 2.67 28.62 12.65
CA ALA A 463 3.31 29.85 13.11
C ALA A 463 2.37 30.78 13.91
N GLN A 464 1.05 30.58 13.79
CA GLN A 464 0.02 31.35 14.52
C GLN A 464 -0.41 30.70 15.84
N ARG A 465 0.05 29.50 16.14
CA ARG A 465 -0.17 28.79 17.40
C ARG A 465 1.01 28.95 18.36
#